data_6e562c78d6436aef5002698d3a208376
#
_entry.id   6e562c78d6436aef5002698d3a208376
#
_cell.length_a   1.000
_cell.length_b   1.000
_cell.length_c   1.000
_cell.angle_alpha   90.00
_cell.angle_beta   90.00
_cell.angle_gamma   90.00
#
_symmetry.space_group_name_H-M   'P 1'
#
loop_
_entity.id
_entity.type
_entity.pdbx_description
1 polymer ?
#
loop_
_entity_poly.entity_id
_entity_poly.type
_entity_poly.pdbx_seq_one_letter_code
_entity_poly.pdbx_strand_id
1 'polypeptide(L)'
;MAEHDGKIVEVLGPVVEVEFPSGHLPAIYNALRVVGRRNAAGDGPDNGSSDLILEVMHQIGDNRVSCIAMASTDGLVRGMKVIDEGHPISVPVGNVTLGRMFNVVGNPIDGKGAVDAELHLPIHRPAPSFTEQAVSTEIFETGIKVIDLLAPYPKGGKVGLFGGAGVGKTVLIMELIHNIATEHGGFSVFAGVGERTREGNDLFLEMSESGVIDKTALVYGQMNEPPGVRMRVALSGVTMAEYFRDQEGRDVLFFIDNIFRFIQAGSEVSALLGRMPSAVGYQPVLATDIGNLQERITSTKKGSITSIQAVYVPADDYTDPAPATTFAHLDATTNLERRISEKGIFPAVDPLASTSRILDPQVVGDEHYQVARGVQAVLQRYKELQDIIAILGMDELSDDDKLIVARARKIERFLSQPMFVAEQFTGTPGKYVPIRESVRGFKEILEGRHDDLPEMAFYMVGSIDEAVEKAKTL
;
A
#
# COMPACT_ATOMS: atom_id res chain seq x y z
N MET A 1 35.60 -21.97 -10.11
CA MET A 1 35.60 -20.52 -10.48
C MET A 1 36.42 -19.86 -9.37
N ALA A 2 37.43 -19.07 -9.70
CA ALA A 2 38.11 -18.29 -8.68
C ALA A 2 37.05 -17.40 -8.02
N GLU A 3 36.90 -17.51 -6.72
CA GLU A 3 36.02 -16.62 -5.94
C GLU A 3 36.61 -15.22 -6.08
N HIS A 4 35.84 -14.32 -6.71
CA HIS A 4 36.25 -12.92 -6.82
C HIS A 4 35.95 -12.22 -5.50
N ASP A 5 36.85 -12.39 -4.55
CA ASP A 5 36.76 -11.83 -3.21
C ASP A 5 37.17 -10.36 -3.21
N GLY A 6 36.33 -9.50 -2.71
CA GLY A 6 36.63 -8.10 -2.38
C GLY A 6 37.01 -7.90 -0.92
N LYS A 7 37.45 -6.68 -0.59
CA LYS A 7 37.77 -6.28 0.78
C LYS A 7 37.16 -4.92 1.09
N ILE A 8 36.60 -4.78 2.28
CA ILE A 8 36.12 -3.47 2.77
C ILE A 8 37.30 -2.51 2.91
N VAL A 9 37.21 -1.35 2.29
CA VAL A 9 38.24 -0.29 2.38
C VAL A 9 37.74 0.91 3.19
N GLU A 10 36.43 1.18 3.17
CA GLU A 10 35.85 2.28 3.93
C GLU A 10 34.41 1.93 4.36
N VAL A 11 34.00 2.44 5.53
CA VAL A 11 32.64 2.33 6.07
C VAL A 11 32.20 3.73 6.51
N LEU A 12 31.18 4.26 5.88
CA LEU A 12 30.61 5.58 6.18
C LEU A 12 29.10 5.41 6.48
N GLY A 13 28.75 5.09 7.73
CA GLY A 13 27.39 4.76 8.09
C GLY A 13 26.90 3.56 7.25
N PRO A 14 25.76 3.66 6.53
CA PRO A 14 25.23 2.58 5.71
C PRO A 14 25.93 2.44 4.35
N VAL A 15 26.86 3.31 4.00
CA VAL A 15 27.65 3.22 2.76
C VAL A 15 28.97 2.51 3.05
N VAL A 16 29.30 1.52 2.22
CA VAL A 16 30.49 0.70 2.35
C VAL A 16 31.23 0.68 1.01
N GLU A 17 32.51 1.06 1.03
CA GLU A 17 33.38 0.90 -0.13
C GLU A 17 34.12 -0.43 -0.09
N VAL A 18 34.10 -1.12 -1.23
CA VAL A 18 34.72 -2.43 -1.40
C VAL A 18 35.66 -2.38 -2.58
N GLU A 19 36.91 -2.84 -2.37
CA GLU A 19 37.93 -2.99 -3.40
C GLU A 19 37.98 -4.44 -3.87
N PHE A 20 38.02 -4.63 -5.19
CA PHE A 20 38.12 -5.92 -5.85
C PHE A 20 39.48 -6.08 -6.56
N PRO A 21 39.90 -7.31 -6.86
CA PRO A 21 41.10 -7.58 -7.66
C PRO A 21 40.96 -6.96 -9.07
N SER A 22 42.11 -6.58 -9.65
CA SER A 22 42.13 -6.06 -11.01
C SER A 22 41.50 -7.04 -12.00
N GLY A 23 40.59 -6.57 -12.84
CA GLY A 23 39.90 -7.38 -13.83
C GLY A 23 38.54 -7.95 -13.38
N HIS A 24 38.19 -7.77 -12.11
CA HIS A 24 36.84 -8.09 -11.62
C HIS A 24 36.22 -6.90 -10.94
N LEU A 25 35.13 -6.39 -11.49
CA LEU A 25 34.36 -5.33 -10.90
C LEU A 25 32.88 -5.73 -10.94
N PRO A 26 32.21 -5.83 -9.77
CA PRO A 26 30.82 -6.21 -9.70
C PRO A 26 29.91 -5.29 -10.51
N ALA A 27 28.87 -5.85 -11.10
CA ALA A 27 27.86 -5.07 -11.79
C ALA A 27 27.05 -4.21 -10.79
N ILE A 28 26.52 -3.09 -11.28
CA ILE A 28 25.59 -2.27 -10.49
C ILE A 28 24.36 -3.12 -10.13
N TYR A 29 23.92 -2.99 -8.89
CA TYR A 29 22.87 -3.78 -8.23
C TYR A 29 23.25 -5.20 -7.82
N ASN A 30 24.46 -5.70 -8.11
CA ASN A 30 24.89 -6.97 -7.55
C ASN A 30 24.84 -6.97 -6.02
N ALA A 31 24.40 -8.09 -5.48
CA ALA A 31 24.46 -8.37 -4.05
C ALA A 31 25.89 -8.82 -3.67
N LEU A 32 26.43 -8.18 -2.67
CA LEU A 32 27.73 -8.52 -2.10
C LEU A 32 27.53 -9.03 -0.67
N ARG A 33 28.12 -10.18 -0.33
CA ARG A 33 28.00 -10.77 1.00
C ARG A 33 29.27 -10.56 1.81
N VAL A 34 29.12 -9.90 2.97
CA VAL A 34 30.23 -9.68 3.91
C VAL A 34 30.42 -10.93 4.77
N VAL A 35 31.64 -11.43 4.83
CA VAL A 35 31.97 -12.67 5.57
C VAL A 35 32.70 -12.35 6.87
N GLY A 36 32.36 -13.06 7.95
CA GLY A 36 33.07 -12.98 9.22
C GLY A 36 32.79 -11.73 10.04
N ARG A 37 31.62 -11.15 9.91
CA ARG A 37 31.14 -10.06 10.77
C ARG A 37 31.17 -10.52 12.23
N ARG A 38 31.62 -9.64 13.14
CA ARG A 38 31.59 -9.88 14.59
C ARG A 38 30.31 -9.28 15.17
N ASN A 39 29.77 -9.92 16.21
CA ASN A 39 28.69 -9.35 16.99
C ASN A 39 29.09 -8.00 17.57
N ALA A 40 28.13 -7.07 17.72
CA ALA A 40 28.33 -5.77 18.33
C ALA A 40 28.92 -5.87 19.77
N ALA A 41 28.75 -7.02 20.43
CA ALA A 41 29.34 -7.34 21.75
C ALA A 41 30.81 -7.81 21.69
N GLY A 42 31.38 -8.05 20.51
CA GLY A 42 32.80 -8.44 20.34
C GLY A 42 33.15 -9.90 20.66
N ASP A 43 32.22 -10.71 21.12
CA ASP A 43 32.41 -12.09 21.56
C ASP A 43 32.12 -13.10 20.44
N GLY A 44 33.06 -13.27 19.51
CA GLY A 44 33.04 -14.34 18.52
C GLY A 44 32.23 -14.05 17.23
N PRO A 45 32.28 -14.96 16.25
CA PRO A 45 31.46 -14.84 15.04
C PRO A 45 29.97 -14.97 15.39
N ASP A 46 29.16 -14.20 14.70
CA ASP A 46 27.71 -14.19 14.87
C ASP A 46 27.12 -15.56 14.45
N ASN A 47 26.97 -16.47 15.42
CA ASN A 47 26.48 -17.83 15.22
C ASN A 47 24.98 -17.90 14.96
N GLY A 48 24.40 -16.96 14.23
CA GLY A 48 22.96 -16.98 13.91
C GLY A 48 22.43 -15.75 13.20
N SER A 49 23.20 -14.67 13.02
CA SER A 49 22.76 -13.59 12.15
C SER A 49 23.18 -13.89 10.71
N SER A 50 22.25 -13.68 9.79
CA SER A 50 22.49 -13.70 8.35
C SER A 50 23.66 -12.81 7.98
N ASP A 51 24.55 -13.27 7.10
CA ASP A 51 25.60 -12.46 6.51
C ASP A 51 25.05 -11.13 6.02
N LEU A 52 25.77 -10.03 6.30
CA LEU A 52 25.35 -8.72 5.83
C LEU A 52 25.42 -8.66 4.32
N ILE A 53 24.31 -8.30 3.69
CA ILE A 53 24.24 -8.05 2.25
C ILE A 53 24.43 -6.55 1.99
N LEU A 54 25.28 -6.24 1.02
CA LEU A 54 25.50 -4.92 0.45
C LEU A 54 24.97 -4.93 -0.98
N GLU A 55 24.45 -3.82 -1.47
CA GLU A 55 24.07 -3.66 -2.89
C GLU A 55 25.01 -2.66 -3.55
N VAL A 56 25.56 -3.01 -4.70
CA VAL A 56 26.44 -2.14 -5.48
C VAL A 56 25.65 -0.98 -6.08
N MET A 57 26.00 0.25 -5.71
CA MET A 57 25.35 1.47 -6.21
C MET A 57 26.16 2.19 -7.26
N HIS A 58 27.49 2.24 -7.12
CA HIS A 58 28.41 2.92 -8.03
C HIS A 58 29.73 2.18 -8.18
N GLN A 59 30.28 2.30 -9.37
CA GLN A 59 31.69 1.96 -9.65
C GLN A 59 32.47 3.27 -9.59
N ILE A 60 33.40 3.41 -8.61
CA ILE A 60 34.07 4.68 -8.30
C ILE A 60 35.51 4.77 -8.82
N GLY A 61 35.95 3.80 -9.63
CA GLY A 61 37.33 3.72 -10.14
C GLY A 61 38.25 2.88 -9.24
N ASP A 62 39.47 2.68 -9.66
CA ASP A 62 40.51 1.93 -8.94
C ASP A 62 40.05 0.55 -8.41
N ASN A 63 39.26 -0.17 -9.19
CA ASN A 63 38.61 -1.43 -8.84
C ASN A 63 37.72 -1.38 -7.58
N ARG A 64 37.17 -0.21 -7.26
CA ARG A 64 36.30 0.00 -6.10
C ARG A 64 34.86 0.21 -6.51
N VAL A 65 33.99 -0.25 -5.65
CA VAL A 65 32.53 -0.03 -5.72
C VAL A 65 32.06 0.62 -4.43
N SER A 66 31.11 1.53 -4.53
CA SER A 66 30.36 2.07 -3.41
C SER A 66 29.03 1.33 -3.30
N CYS A 67 28.76 0.79 -2.11
CA CYS A 67 27.62 -0.07 -1.83
C CYS A 67 26.76 0.51 -0.72
N ILE A 68 25.49 0.12 -0.70
CA ILE A 68 24.56 0.41 0.39
C ILE A 68 24.25 -0.87 1.18
N ALA A 69 24.27 -0.77 2.51
CA ALA A 69 24.04 -1.89 3.38
C ALA A 69 22.53 -2.20 3.56
N MET A 70 22.18 -3.49 3.57
CA MET A 70 20.82 -4.01 3.80
C MET A 70 20.58 -4.43 5.25
N ALA A 71 21.45 -4.03 6.16
CA ALA A 71 21.29 -4.09 7.62
C ALA A 71 22.28 -3.13 8.29
N SER A 72 22.31 -3.07 9.64
CA SER A 72 23.31 -2.25 10.34
C SER A 72 24.73 -2.61 9.91
N THR A 73 25.59 -1.59 9.80
CA THR A 73 27.03 -1.73 9.51
C THR A 73 27.89 -1.88 10.76
N ASP A 74 27.28 -1.97 11.94
CA ASP A 74 28.00 -2.14 13.20
C ASP A 74 28.85 -3.42 13.16
N GLY A 75 30.07 -3.31 13.67
CA GLY A 75 31.05 -4.43 13.68
C GLY A 75 31.79 -4.65 12.36
N LEU A 76 31.53 -3.85 11.30
CA LEU A 76 32.36 -3.87 10.10
C LEU A 76 33.71 -3.21 10.38
N VAL A 77 34.78 -3.82 9.84
CA VAL A 77 36.14 -3.29 9.87
C VAL A 77 36.79 -3.38 8.49
N ARG A 78 37.76 -2.50 8.25
CA ARG A 78 38.58 -2.54 7.03
C ARG A 78 39.27 -3.90 6.88
N GLY A 79 39.36 -4.38 5.66
CA GLY A 79 39.97 -5.65 5.31
C GLY A 79 39.07 -6.87 5.45
N MET A 80 37.83 -6.72 5.94
CA MET A 80 36.86 -7.82 5.91
C MET A 80 36.62 -8.30 4.49
N LYS A 81 36.47 -9.60 4.34
CA LYS A 81 36.20 -10.27 3.08
C LYS A 81 34.76 -10.01 2.63
N VAL A 82 34.61 -9.71 1.34
CA VAL A 82 33.31 -9.50 0.68
C VAL A 82 33.26 -10.38 -0.55
N ILE A 83 32.16 -11.12 -0.74
CA ILE A 83 31.95 -12.01 -1.88
C ILE A 83 30.90 -11.39 -2.80
N ASP A 84 31.22 -11.28 -4.10
CA ASP A 84 30.22 -10.93 -5.12
C ASP A 84 29.39 -12.18 -5.43
N GLU A 85 28.07 -12.11 -5.17
CA GLU A 85 27.13 -13.19 -5.46
C GLU A 85 26.88 -13.34 -6.98
N GLY A 86 27.31 -12.38 -7.80
CA GLY A 86 27.15 -12.40 -9.26
C GLY A 86 25.73 -12.11 -9.75
N HIS A 87 24.82 -11.75 -8.86
CA HIS A 87 23.43 -11.41 -9.18
C HIS A 87 22.88 -10.35 -8.21
N PRO A 88 21.80 -9.63 -8.57
CA PRO A 88 21.11 -8.72 -7.67
C PRO A 88 20.49 -9.44 -6.46
N ILE A 89 20.13 -8.66 -5.44
CA ILE A 89 19.30 -9.15 -4.33
C ILE A 89 18.09 -9.87 -4.90
N SER A 90 17.87 -11.13 -4.45
CA SER A 90 16.80 -11.98 -4.92
C SER A 90 15.96 -12.48 -3.74
N VAL A 91 14.66 -12.50 -3.89
CA VAL A 91 13.70 -12.87 -2.85
C VAL A 91 12.94 -14.15 -3.22
N PRO A 92 12.55 -14.98 -2.24
CA PRO A 92 11.72 -16.14 -2.49
C PRO A 92 10.36 -15.74 -3.04
N VAL A 93 9.79 -16.54 -3.91
CA VAL A 93 8.47 -16.30 -4.51
C VAL A 93 7.63 -17.57 -4.50
N GLY A 94 6.33 -17.41 -4.73
CA GLY A 94 5.36 -18.51 -4.78
C GLY A 94 4.60 -18.72 -3.49
N ASN A 95 3.78 -19.77 -3.45
CA ASN A 95 2.87 -20.06 -2.35
C ASN A 95 3.57 -20.27 -0.99
N VAL A 96 4.85 -20.62 -1.00
CA VAL A 96 5.67 -20.76 0.21
C VAL A 96 5.88 -19.43 0.96
N THR A 97 5.59 -18.29 0.31
CA THR A 97 5.68 -16.95 0.92
C THR A 97 4.40 -16.55 1.64
N LEU A 98 3.29 -17.21 1.36
CA LEU A 98 1.99 -16.90 1.97
C LEU A 98 2.00 -17.29 3.47
N GLY A 99 1.42 -16.45 4.30
CA GLY A 99 1.42 -16.63 5.75
C GLY A 99 2.75 -16.34 6.43
N ARG A 100 3.73 -15.80 5.70
CA ARG A 100 5.10 -15.59 6.16
C ARG A 100 5.49 -14.10 6.13
N MET A 101 6.44 -13.76 6.97
CA MET A 101 7.01 -12.42 7.08
C MET A 101 8.50 -12.43 6.74
N PHE A 102 8.93 -11.54 5.85
CA PHE A 102 10.29 -11.48 5.32
C PHE A 102 10.92 -10.11 5.55
N ASN A 103 12.25 -10.08 5.58
CA ASN A 103 13.02 -8.85 5.45
C ASN A 103 13.28 -8.49 3.97
N VAL A 104 13.99 -7.40 3.73
CA VAL A 104 14.30 -6.87 2.39
C VAL A 104 15.05 -7.86 1.49
N VAL A 105 15.87 -8.72 2.03
CA VAL A 105 16.65 -9.74 1.29
C VAL A 105 15.95 -11.10 1.21
N GLY A 106 14.69 -11.17 1.62
CA GLY A 106 13.88 -12.39 1.54
C GLY A 106 14.11 -13.41 2.65
N ASN A 107 14.80 -13.05 3.71
CA ASN A 107 14.93 -13.93 4.87
C ASN A 107 13.67 -13.85 5.74
N PRO A 108 13.12 -15.00 6.20
CA PRO A 108 11.96 -14.99 7.09
C PRO A 108 12.33 -14.42 8.46
N ILE A 109 11.43 -13.58 9.01
CA ILE A 109 11.58 -12.90 10.31
C ILE A 109 10.45 -13.20 11.29
N ASP A 110 9.57 -14.14 10.94
CA ASP A 110 8.40 -14.55 11.73
C ASP A 110 8.66 -15.65 12.77
N GLY A 111 9.88 -16.08 12.90
CA GLY A 111 10.26 -17.17 13.83
C GLY A 111 9.79 -18.56 13.44
N LYS A 112 9.15 -18.74 12.27
CA LYS A 112 8.61 -20.02 11.79
C LYS A 112 9.65 -20.90 11.05
N GLY A 113 10.93 -20.51 11.08
CA GLY A 113 12.02 -21.22 10.40
C GLY A 113 12.20 -20.84 8.93
N ALA A 114 13.19 -21.47 8.28
CA ALA A 114 13.53 -21.21 6.89
C ALA A 114 12.37 -21.53 5.93
N VAL A 115 12.36 -20.85 4.79
CA VAL A 115 11.43 -21.11 3.68
C VAL A 115 12.19 -21.83 2.59
N ASP A 116 11.69 -23.00 2.20
CA ASP A 116 12.24 -23.78 1.09
C ASP A 116 11.53 -23.36 -0.20
N ALA A 117 12.06 -22.32 -0.84
CA ALA A 117 11.52 -21.78 -2.08
C ALA A 117 12.24 -22.38 -3.28
N GLU A 118 11.50 -22.95 -4.22
CA GLU A 118 12.05 -23.49 -5.47
C GLU A 118 12.63 -22.40 -6.37
N LEU A 119 12.12 -21.15 -6.24
CA LEU A 119 12.48 -20.03 -7.10
C LEU A 119 12.74 -18.76 -6.29
N HIS A 120 13.83 -18.09 -6.63
CA HIS A 120 14.14 -16.73 -6.16
C HIS A 120 14.19 -15.79 -7.36
N LEU A 121 13.59 -14.63 -7.25
CA LEU A 121 13.56 -13.62 -8.31
C LEU A 121 14.29 -12.35 -7.87
N PRO A 122 15.08 -11.74 -8.77
CA PRO A 122 15.76 -10.48 -8.47
C PRO A 122 14.77 -9.35 -8.25
N ILE A 123 15.07 -8.47 -7.28
CA ILE A 123 14.22 -7.32 -6.96
C ILE A 123 14.28 -6.22 -8.03
N HIS A 124 15.39 -6.13 -8.78
CA HIS A 124 15.56 -5.23 -9.92
C HIS A 124 15.10 -5.93 -11.21
N ARG A 125 13.89 -5.61 -11.62
CA ARG A 125 13.25 -6.15 -12.83
C ARG A 125 12.63 -5.03 -13.65
N PRO A 126 12.61 -5.15 -14.99
CA PRO A 126 11.91 -4.19 -15.83
C PRO A 126 10.40 -4.29 -15.61
N ALA A 127 9.70 -3.19 -15.85
CA ALA A 127 8.24 -3.19 -15.94
C ALA A 127 7.77 -4.05 -17.14
N PRO A 128 6.52 -4.58 -17.11
CA PRO A 128 5.94 -5.28 -18.25
C PRO A 128 5.98 -4.42 -19.53
N SER A 129 6.31 -5.04 -20.64
CA SER A 129 6.33 -4.36 -21.93
C SER A 129 4.92 -3.93 -22.38
N PHE A 130 4.83 -2.96 -23.28
CA PHE A 130 3.53 -2.50 -23.82
C PHE A 130 2.68 -3.63 -24.41
N THR A 131 3.32 -4.66 -24.99
CA THR A 131 2.63 -5.80 -25.57
C THR A 131 2.05 -6.76 -24.55
N GLU A 132 2.55 -6.76 -23.33
CA GLU A 132 2.10 -7.60 -22.22
C GLU A 132 0.98 -6.96 -21.40
N GLN A 133 0.88 -5.63 -21.42
CA GLN A 133 -0.13 -4.92 -20.65
C GLN A 133 -1.55 -5.18 -21.18
N ALA A 134 -2.52 -5.24 -20.27
CA ALA A 134 -3.93 -5.27 -20.60
C ALA A 134 -4.40 -3.88 -21.05
N VAL A 135 -5.27 -3.84 -22.05
CA VAL A 135 -5.79 -2.58 -22.63
C VAL A 135 -7.14 -2.19 -22.03
N SER A 136 -7.89 -3.17 -21.47
CA SER A 136 -9.21 -2.92 -20.88
C SER A 136 -9.09 -2.34 -19.47
N THR A 137 -9.84 -1.26 -19.23
CA THR A 137 -10.03 -0.74 -17.87
C THR A 137 -11.22 -1.44 -17.24
N GLU A 138 -10.97 -2.23 -16.20
CA GLU A 138 -11.98 -2.94 -15.42
C GLU A 138 -12.03 -2.38 -14.00
N ILE A 139 -13.22 -2.42 -13.39
CA ILE A 139 -13.38 -2.07 -11.97
C ILE A 139 -12.88 -3.24 -11.13
N PHE A 140 -12.06 -2.93 -10.14
CA PHE A 140 -11.75 -3.82 -9.04
C PHE A 140 -12.81 -3.65 -7.96
N GLU A 141 -13.79 -4.56 -7.91
CA GLU A 141 -14.89 -4.52 -6.94
C GLU A 141 -14.38 -4.84 -5.54
N THR A 142 -14.51 -3.87 -4.63
CA THR A 142 -14.02 -4.00 -3.26
C THR A 142 -15.06 -4.57 -2.29
N GLY A 143 -16.33 -4.52 -2.65
CA GLY A 143 -17.46 -4.86 -1.79
C GLY A 143 -17.74 -3.82 -0.69
N ILE A 144 -17.09 -2.66 -0.77
CA ILE A 144 -17.24 -1.54 0.16
C ILE A 144 -18.01 -0.41 -0.54
N LYS A 145 -19.25 -0.16 -0.11
CA LYS A 145 -20.19 0.74 -0.78
C LYS A 145 -19.61 2.10 -1.15
N VAL A 146 -18.98 2.77 -0.19
CA VAL A 146 -18.46 4.14 -0.39
C VAL A 146 -17.34 4.17 -1.43
N ILE A 147 -16.49 3.17 -1.46
CA ILE A 147 -15.39 3.06 -2.43
C ILE A 147 -15.96 2.73 -3.80
N ASP A 148 -16.70 1.64 -3.90
CA ASP A 148 -17.19 1.13 -5.18
C ASP A 148 -18.14 2.10 -5.88
N LEU A 149 -18.91 2.90 -5.11
CA LEU A 149 -19.82 3.89 -5.67
C LEU A 149 -19.11 5.17 -6.12
N LEU A 150 -18.26 5.77 -5.24
CA LEU A 150 -17.79 7.14 -5.38
C LEU A 150 -16.34 7.30 -5.82
N ALA A 151 -15.52 6.30 -5.51
CA ALA A 151 -14.10 6.28 -5.86
C ALA A 151 -13.66 4.86 -6.27
N PRO A 152 -14.31 4.24 -7.29
CA PRO A 152 -14.05 2.86 -7.67
C PRO A 152 -12.58 2.66 -8.06
N TYR A 153 -12.01 1.53 -7.63
CA TYR A 153 -10.62 1.19 -7.92
C TYR A 153 -10.47 0.56 -9.30
N PRO A 154 -9.52 1.03 -10.12
CA PRO A 154 -9.21 0.34 -11.37
C PRO A 154 -8.41 -0.92 -11.10
N LYS A 155 -8.78 -2.01 -11.73
CA LYS A 155 -8.01 -3.26 -11.72
C LYS A 155 -6.64 -3.03 -12.37
N GLY A 156 -5.58 -3.35 -11.63
CA GLY A 156 -4.20 -3.04 -12.05
C GLY A 156 -3.81 -1.57 -11.87
N GLY A 157 -4.64 -0.79 -11.20
CA GLY A 157 -4.39 0.62 -10.93
C GLY A 157 -3.67 0.86 -9.61
N LYS A 158 -3.39 2.13 -9.38
CA LYS A 158 -2.66 2.63 -8.22
C LYS A 158 -3.56 3.54 -7.40
N VAL A 159 -3.83 3.15 -6.17
CA VAL A 159 -4.72 3.87 -5.26
C VAL A 159 -3.92 4.51 -4.15
N GLY A 160 -4.07 5.81 -3.96
CA GLY A 160 -3.52 6.51 -2.81
C GLY A 160 -4.49 6.46 -1.62
N LEU A 161 -4.03 5.98 -0.49
CA LEU A 161 -4.78 5.97 0.76
C LEU A 161 -4.24 7.06 1.69
N PHE A 162 -5.09 8.06 1.95
CA PHE A 162 -4.78 9.19 2.81
C PHE A 162 -5.54 9.09 4.11
N GLY A 163 -4.94 9.53 5.20
CA GLY A 163 -5.60 9.59 6.49
C GLY A 163 -4.62 9.68 7.64
N GLY A 164 -5.03 10.41 8.67
CA GLY A 164 -4.28 10.54 9.91
C GLY A 164 -4.28 9.24 10.74
N ALA A 165 -3.65 9.31 11.91
CA ALA A 165 -3.68 8.19 12.85
C ALA A 165 -5.09 7.98 13.42
N GLY A 166 -5.50 6.73 13.60
CA GLY A 166 -6.75 6.35 14.28
C GLY A 166 -8.04 6.52 13.47
N VAL A 167 -7.94 6.68 12.14
CA VAL A 167 -9.12 6.80 11.26
C VAL A 167 -9.58 5.46 10.65
N GLY A 168 -8.94 4.34 11.05
CA GLY A 168 -9.31 3.01 10.56
C GLY A 168 -8.58 2.55 9.30
N LYS A 169 -7.40 3.13 9.00
CA LYS A 169 -6.59 2.72 7.83
C LYS A 169 -6.27 1.22 7.83
N THR A 170 -5.77 0.70 8.94
CA THR A 170 -5.44 -0.73 9.09
C THR A 170 -6.66 -1.62 8.90
N VAL A 171 -7.80 -1.24 9.48
CA VAL A 171 -9.06 -1.99 9.36
C VAL A 171 -9.51 -2.05 7.90
N LEU A 172 -9.41 -0.92 7.17
CA LEU A 172 -9.73 -0.88 5.75
C LEU A 172 -8.80 -1.77 4.91
N ILE A 173 -7.50 -1.74 5.18
CA ILE A 173 -6.52 -2.61 4.50
C ILE A 173 -6.85 -4.08 4.73
N MET A 174 -7.12 -4.47 5.96
CA MET A 174 -7.47 -5.85 6.30
C MET A 174 -8.79 -6.29 5.65
N GLU A 175 -9.79 -5.40 5.60
CA GLU A 175 -11.06 -5.69 4.93
C GLU A 175 -10.87 -5.92 3.43
N LEU A 176 -10.04 -5.11 2.77
CA LEU A 176 -9.71 -5.29 1.36
C LEU A 176 -8.97 -6.62 1.10
N ILE A 177 -8.04 -6.99 1.99
CA ILE A 177 -7.36 -8.30 1.91
C ILE A 177 -8.35 -9.43 2.07
N HIS A 178 -9.26 -9.33 3.05
CA HIS A 178 -10.31 -10.33 3.27
C HIS A 178 -11.17 -10.49 2.02
N ASN A 179 -11.66 -9.39 1.47
CA ASN A 179 -12.58 -9.41 0.34
C ASN A 179 -11.92 -9.96 -0.94
N ILE A 180 -10.66 -9.62 -1.22
CA ILE A 180 -9.97 -10.21 -2.37
C ILE A 180 -9.71 -11.71 -2.18
N ALA A 181 -9.38 -12.13 -0.98
CA ALA A 181 -9.10 -13.53 -0.69
C ALA A 181 -10.36 -14.41 -0.78
N THR A 182 -11.51 -13.90 -0.32
CA THR A 182 -12.77 -14.66 -0.26
C THR A 182 -13.57 -14.58 -1.55
N GLU A 183 -13.74 -13.39 -2.12
CA GLU A 183 -14.63 -13.17 -3.26
C GLU A 183 -13.92 -13.32 -4.61
N HIS A 184 -12.64 -12.93 -4.69
CA HIS A 184 -11.88 -12.98 -5.94
C HIS A 184 -10.87 -14.12 -6.01
N GLY A 185 -10.64 -14.85 -4.89
CA GLY A 185 -9.63 -15.92 -4.82
C GLY A 185 -8.21 -15.43 -5.11
N GLY A 186 -7.95 -14.14 -4.90
CA GLY A 186 -6.68 -13.49 -5.12
C GLY A 186 -5.74 -13.59 -3.92
N PHE A 187 -4.53 -13.08 -4.10
CA PHE A 187 -3.51 -12.99 -3.07
C PHE A 187 -3.17 -11.54 -2.76
N SER A 188 -2.57 -11.35 -1.60
CA SER A 188 -2.10 -10.03 -1.18
C SER A 188 -0.62 -10.06 -0.83
N VAL A 189 0.06 -8.96 -1.10
CA VAL A 189 1.43 -8.72 -0.64
C VAL A 189 1.46 -7.38 0.07
N PHE A 190 2.00 -7.35 1.28
CA PHE A 190 2.13 -6.13 2.07
C PHE A 190 3.60 -5.78 2.24
N ALA A 191 3.98 -4.58 1.81
CA ALA A 191 5.31 -4.01 2.00
C ALA A 191 5.25 -2.91 3.06
N GLY A 192 5.77 -3.19 4.25
CA GLY A 192 5.95 -2.22 5.33
C GLY A 192 7.24 -1.43 5.13
N VAL A 193 7.12 -0.17 4.72
CA VAL A 193 8.24 0.69 4.34
C VAL A 193 8.43 1.79 5.38
N GLY A 194 9.43 1.65 6.24
CA GLY A 194 9.79 2.66 7.23
C GLY A 194 8.73 2.90 8.32
N GLU A 195 7.87 1.93 8.57
CA GLU A 195 6.86 1.98 9.61
C GLU A 195 7.42 1.49 10.96
N ARG A 196 6.66 1.70 12.03
CA ARG A 196 7.05 1.28 13.37
C ARG A 196 6.98 -0.23 13.50
N THR A 197 8.00 -0.84 14.11
CA THR A 197 8.04 -2.29 14.34
C THR A 197 6.83 -2.81 15.10
N ARG A 198 6.34 -2.05 16.08
CA ARG A 198 5.13 -2.40 16.84
C ARG A 198 3.90 -2.48 15.93
N GLU A 199 3.68 -1.47 15.07
CA GLU A 199 2.53 -1.44 14.17
C GLU A 199 2.57 -2.59 13.14
N GLY A 200 3.77 -2.94 12.66
CA GLY A 200 3.95 -4.11 11.79
C GLY A 200 3.65 -5.43 12.50
N ASN A 201 4.03 -5.56 13.78
CA ASN A 201 3.71 -6.75 14.57
C ASN A 201 2.21 -6.82 14.91
N ASP A 202 1.61 -5.70 15.30
CA ASP A 202 0.17 -5.62 15.56
C ASP A 202 -0.63 -6.04 14.32
N LEU A 203 -0.26 -5.54 13.14
CA LEU A 203 -0.88 -5.93 11.87
C LEU A 203 -0.75 -7.43 11.58
N PHE A 204 0.42 -8.01 11.82
CA PHE A 204 0.63 -9.46 11.64
C PHE A 204 -0.26 -10.29 12.57
N LEU A 205 -0.39 -9.88 13.82
CA LEU A 205 -1.27 -10.55 14.80
C LEU A 205 -2.74 -10.42 14.40
N GLU A 206 -3.19 -9.22 14.06
CA GLU A 206 -4.57 -8.96 13.62
C GLU A 206 -4.92 -9.75 12.34
N MET A 207 -4.00 -9.82 11.36
CA MET A 207 -4.18 -10.66 10.16
C MET A 207 -4.24 -12.16 10.50
N SER A 208 -3.47 -12.59 11.51
CA SER A 208 -3.48 -13.99 11.95
C SER A 208 -4.78 -14.33 12.66
N GLU A 209 -5.30 -13.45 13.51
CA GLU A 209 -6.56 -13.63 14.23
C GLU A 209 -7.78 -13.61 13.29
N SER A 210 -7.75 -12.74 12.28
CA SER A 210 -8.83 -12.64 11.28
C SER A 210 -8.74 -13.72 10.17
N GLY A 211 -7.65 -14.52 10.16
CA GLY A 211 -7.47 -15.61 9.19
C GLY A 211 -7.10 -15.17 7.77
N VAL A 212 -6.85 -13.88 7.53
CA VAL A 212 -6.47 -13.38 6.20
C VAL A 212 -4.98 -13.57 5.89
N ILE A 213 -4.17 -13.88 6.90
CA ILE A 213 -2.73 -14.07 6.77
C ILE A 213 -2.35 -15.18 5.78
N ASP A 214 -3.13 -16.26 5.69
CA ASP A 214 -2.84 -17.41 4.84
C ASP A 214 -2.87 -17.11 3.33
N LYS A 215 -3.39 -15.95 2.96
CA LYS A 215 -3.43 -15.43 1.58
C LYS A 215 -2.54 -14.22 1.37
N THR A 216 -1.69 -13.90 2.36
CA THR A 216 -0.89 -12.68 2.37
C THR A 216 0.59 -13.00 2.59
N ALA A 217 1.48 -12.42 1.78
CA ALA A 217 2.90 -12.36 2.04
C ALA A 217 3.28 -10.99 2.60
N LEU A 218 4.12 -10.96 3.65
CA LEU A 218 4.52 -9.72 4.31
C LEU A 218 6.02 -9.48 4.11
N VAL A 219 6.41 -8.25 3.75
CA VAL A 219 7.82 -7.86 3.65
C VAL A 219 8.03 -6.55 4.41
N TYR A 220 8.95 -6.54 5.37
CA TYR A 220 9.18 -5.38 6.22
C TYR A 220 10.59 -4.80 6.09
N GLY A 221 10.64 -3.47 6.01
CA GLY A 221 11.83 -2.66 6.20
C GLY A 221 11.48 -1.51 7.14
N GLN A 222 11.71 -1.73 8.44
CA GLN A 222 11.18 -0.89 9.50
C GLN A 222 11.89 0.45 9.65
N MET A 223 11.32 1.36 10.45
CA MET A 223 11.80 2.72 10.67
C MET A 223 13.23 2.77 11.23
N ASN A 224 13.62 1.79 12.05
CA ASN A 224 14.95 1.70 12.64
C ASN A 224 16.01 1.10 11.72
N GLU A 225 15.61 0.59 10.56
CA GLU A 225 16.54 -0.02 9.61
C GLU A 225 17.23 1.02 8.71
N PRO A 226 18.43 0.69 8.17
CA PRO A 226 19.17 1.58 7.28
C PRO A 226 18.36 2.04 6.06
N PRO A 227 18.70 3.16 5.45
CA PRO A 227 17.96 3.69 4.31
C PRO A 227 17.99 2.75 3.09
N GLY A 228 19.03 1.93 2.92
CA GLY A 228 19.07 0.90 1.88
C GLY A 228 17.91 -0.08 1.98
N VAL A 229 17.57 -0.53 3.19
CA VAL A 229 16.42 -1.43 3.43
C VAL A 229 15.11 -0.76 3.06
N ARG A 230 14.85 0.45 3.58
CA ARG A 230 13.62 1.20 3.33
C ARG A 230 13.44 1.56 1.85
N MET A 231 14.53 1.74 1.12
CA MET A 231 14.52 2.01 -0.33
C MET A 231 14.26 0.75 -1.17
N ARG A 232 14.50 -0.46 -0.65
CA ARG A 232 14.42 -1.71 -1.43
C ARG A 232 13.25 -2.60 -1.06
N VAL A 233 12.72 -2.50 0.15
CA VAL A 233 11.66 -3.40 0.64
C VAL A 233 10.39 -3.38 -0.24
N ALA A 234 10.02 -2.23 -0.80
CA ALA A 234 8.90 -2.16 -1.75
C ALA A 234 9.20 -2.92 -3.05
N LEU A 235 10.46 -2.93 -3.51
CA LEU A 235 10.88 -3.72 -4.67
C LEU A 235 10.82 -5.23 -4.38
N SER A 236 11.20 -5.62 -3.17
CA SER A 236 11.06 -7.02 -2.72
C SER A 236 9.60 -7.45 -2.72
N GLY A 237 8.69 -6.62 -2.18
CA GLY A 237 7.26 -6.89 -2.17
C GLY A 237 6.65 -6.97 -3.56
N VAL A 238 6.92 -6.00 -4.45
CA VAL A 238 6.37 -6.05 -5.81
C VAL A 238 6.89 -7.26 -6.61
N THR A 239 8.13 -7.70 -6.33
CA THR A 239 8.68 -8.92 -6.97
C THR A 239 7.90 -10.18 -6.58
N MET A 240 7.50 -10.30 -5.31
CA MET A 240 6.62 -11.39 -4.86
C MET A 240 5.23 -11.29 -5.51
N ALA A 241 4.67 -10.09 -5.61
CA ALA A 241 3.38 -9.87 -6.26
C ALA A 241 3.41 -10.20 -7.76
N GLU A 242 4.49 -9.85 -8.45
CA GLU A 242 4.69 -10.16 -9.87
C GLU A 242 4.68 -11.66 -10.16
N TYR A 243 5.19 -12.48 -9.27
CA TYR A 243 5.15 -13.94 -9.45
C TYR A 243 3.69 -14.43 -9.53
N PHE A 244 2.84 -14.00 -8.62
CA PHE A 244 1.43 -14.40 -8.63
C PHE A 244 0.68 -13.88 -9.86
N ARG A 245 0.97 -12.65 -10.31
CA ARG A 245 0.41 -12.08 -11.54
C ARG A 245 0.87 -12.82 -12.78
N ASP A 246 2.18 -13.06 -12.94
CA ASP A 246 2.78 -13.47 -14.21
C ASP A 246 2.87 -14.99 -14.37
N GLN A 247 3.03 -15.74 -13.27
CA GLN A 247 3.15 -17.20 -13.29
C GLN A 247 1.84 -17.90 -12.94
N GLU A 248 1.09 -17.39 -11.98
CA GLU A 248 -0.16 -17.99 -11.55
C GLU A 248 -1.41 -17.34 -12.18
N GLY A 249 -1.25 -16.21 -12.87
CA GLY A 249 -2.35 -15.52 -13.53
C GLY A 249 -3.41 -14.98 -12.56
N ARG A 250 -2.97 -14.55 -11.36
CA ARG A 250 -3.85 -14.10 -10.30
C ARG A 250 -4.02 -12.58 -10.28
N ASP A 251 -5.13 -12.16 -9.68
CA ASP A 251 -5.31 -10.79 -9.26
C ASP A 251 -4.69 -10.62 -7.87
N VAL A 252 -3.79 -9.66 -7.76
CA VAL A 252 -2.99 -9.43 -6.55
C VAL A 252 -3.26 -8.03 -6.03
N LEU A 253 -3.51 -7.91 -4.72
CA LEU A 253 -3.43 -6.63 -4.02
C LEU A 253 -2.01 -6.43 -3.49
N PHE A 254 -1.45 -5.28 -3.82
CA PHE A 254 -0.14 -4.89 -3.33
C PHE A 254 -0.24 -3.64 -2.45
N PHE A 255 0.04 -3.80 -1.17
CA PHE A 255 0.02 -2.70 -0.20
C PHE A 255 1.42 -2.16 0.02
N ILE A 256 1.55 -0.83 0.03
CA ILE A 256 2.77 -0.11 0.39
C ILE A 256 2.46 0.84 1.53
N ASP A 257 2.95 0.57 2.70
CA ASP A 257 2.84 1.48 3.84
C ASP A 257 4.23 1.78 4.40
N ASN A 258 4.79 2.92 4.09
CA ASN A 258 4.31 4.13 3.46
C ASN A 258 5.19 4.51 2.24
N ILE A 259 4.62 4.85 1.11
CA ILE A 259 5.38 5.20 -0.10
C ILE A 259 6.28 6.42 0.11
N PHE A 260 5.91 7.37 0.96
CA PHE A 260 6.75 8.51 1.30
C PHE A 260 8.08 8.09 1.93
N ARG A 261 8.10 7.03 2.74
CA ARG A 261 9.32 6.52 3.38
C ARG A 261 10.29 5.89 2.37
N PHE A 262 9.77 5.28 1.31
CA PHE A 262 10.57 4.85 0.16
C PHE A 262 11.31 6.03 -0.48
N ILE A 263 10.61 7.13 -0.72
CA ILE A 263 11.17 8.34 -1.30
C ILE A 263 12.20 8.97 -0.38
N GLN A 264 11.88 9.11 0.90
CA GLN A 264 12.78 9.64 1.92
C GLN A 264 14.09 8.84 2.00
N ALA A 265 14.00 7.51 2.01
CA ALA A 265 15.17 6.65 2.00
C ALA A 265 16.03 6.85 0.74
N GLY A 266 15.41 7.05 -0.41
CA GLY A 266 16.10 7.40 -1.65
C GLY A 266 16.88 8.71 -1.56
N SER A 267 16.33 9.74 -0.91
CA SER A 267 17.04 11.01 -0.68
C SER A 267 18.20 10.85 0.30
N GLU A 268 18.02 10.08 1.36
CA GLU A 268 19.09 9.77 2.33
C GLU A 268 20.27 9.03 1.64
N VAL A 269 19.98 8.00 0.83
CA VAL A 269 20.99 7.26 0.05
C VAL A 269 21.69 8.18 -0.93
N SER A 270 20.95 9.01 -1.66
CA SER A 270 21.50 9.96 -2.62
C SER A 270 22.49 10.94 -1.97
N ALA A 271 22.13 11.46 -0.80
CA ALA A 271 22.99 12.37 -0.03
C ALA A 271 24.26 11.66 0.46
N LEU A 272 24.15 10.44 0.98
CA LEU A 272 25.28 9.63 1.45
C LEU A 272 26.25 9.25 0.31
N LEU A 273 25.74 9.08 -0.90
CA LEU A 273 26.54 8.83 -2.11
C LEU A 273 27.12 10.12 -2.72
N GLY A 274 26.97 11.27 -2.07
CA GLY A 274 27.53 12.55 -2.51
C GLY A 274 26.86 13.14 -3.74
N ARG A 275 25.64 12.72 -4.11
CA ARG A 275 24.92 13.30 -5.24
C ARG A 275 24.36 14.67 -4.86
N MET A 276 24.43 15.62 -5.79
CA MET A 276 23.86 16.95 -5.59
C MET A 276 22.34 16.85 -5.45
N PRO A 277 21.75 17.38 -4.36
CA PRO A 277 20.32 17.33 -4.17
C PRO A 277 19.55 18.22 -5.16
N SER A 278 18.33 17.83 -5.48
CA SER A 278 17.37 18.64 -6.21
C SER A 278 16.55 19.56 -5.27
N ALA A 279 15.41 20.04 -5.73
CA ALA A 279 14.53 20.90 -4.93
C ALA A 279 14.14 20.23 -3.59
N VAL A 280 14.11 21.03 -2.53
CA VAL A 280 13.74 20.63 -1.15
C VAL A 280 14.62 19.49 -0.57
N GLY A 281 15.78 19.23 -1.16
CA GLY A 281 16.72 18.21 -0.69
C GLY A 281 16.49 16.80 -1.20
N TYR A 282 15.53 16.60 -2.10
CA TYR A 282 15.28 15.29 -2.72
C TYR A 282 16.36 14.87 -3.72
N GLN A 283 16.43 13.57 -4.02
CA GLN A 283 17.34 13.03 -5.02
C GLN A 283 17.03 13.59 -6.42
N PRO A 284 18.06 13.78 -7.27
CA PRO A 284 17.88 14.30 -8.64
C PRO A 284 17.10 13.34 -9.55
N VAL A 285 17.06 12.06 -9.20
CA VAL A 285 16.40 10.98 -9.94
C VAL A 285 15.05 10.55 -9.30
N LEU A 286 14.44 11.42 -8.50
CA LEU A 286 13.19 11.13 -7.77
C LEU A 286 12.10 10.53 -8.65
N ALA A 287 11.81 11.17 -9.78
CA ALA A 287 10.75 10.70 -10.70
C ALA A 287 11.09 9.33 -11.30
N THR A 288 12.36 9.08 -11.60
CA THR A 288 12.81 7.79 -12.14
C THR A 288 12.72 6.69 -11.10
N ASP A 289 13.09 6.95 -9.85
CA ASP A 289 13.04 5.97 -8.77
C ASP A 289 11.59 5.56 -8.49
N ILE A 290 10.68 6.54 -8.41
CA ILE A 290 9.24 6.27 -8.25
C ILE A 290 8.69 5.54 -9.48
N GLY A 291 9.00 6.01 -10.68
CA GLY A 291 8.56 5.41 -11.93
C GLY A 291 8.97 3.94 -12.05
N ASN A 292 10.21 3.60 -11.70
CA ASN A 292 10.70 2.22 -11.76
C ASN A 292 9.89 1.26 -10.86
N LEU A 293 9.38 1.72 -9.73
CA LEU A 293 8.47 0.93 -8.88
C LEU A 293 7.05 0.94 -9.45
N GLN A 294 6.51 2.12 -9.77
CA GLN A 294 5.11 2.30 -10.13
C GLN A 294 4.73 1.63 -11.45
N GLU A 295 5.62 1.64 -12.44
CA GLU A 295 5.37 1.03 -13.74
C GLU A 295 5.34 -0.52 -13.72
N ARG A 296 5.87 -1.13 -12.66
CA ARG A 296 5.74 -2.58 -12.42
C ARG A 296 4.34 -2.98 -11.94
N ILE A 297 3.62 -2.02 -11.36
CA ILE A 297 2.27 -2.18 -10.81
C ILE A 297 1.27 -1.92 -11.93
N THR A 298 0.77 -2.97 -12.56
CA THR A 298 -0.14 -2.88 -13.70
C THR A 298 -0.85 -4.21 -13.96
N SER A 299 -1.92 -4.15 -14.75
CA SER A 299 -2.55 -5.34 -15.33
C SER A 299 -1.79 -5.83 -16.55
N THR A 300 -1.59 -7.13 -16.61
CA THR A 300 -1.07 -7.82 -17.81
C THR A 300 -2.17 -8.70 -18.39
N LYS A 301 -1.89 -9.30 -19.57
CA LYS A 301 -2.80 -10.27 -20.18
C LYS A 301 -3.00 -11.54 -19.35
N LYS A 302 -2.18 -11.76 -18.33
CA LYS A 302 -2.22 -12.94 -17.47
C LYS A 302 -2.95 -12.69 -16.16
N GLY A 303 -2.69 -11.56 -15.52
CA GLY A 303 -3.23 -11.20 -14.22
C GLY A 303 -3.01 -9.73 -13.91
N SER A 304 -3.35 -9.29 -12.70
CA SER A 304 -3.23 -7.88 -12.31
C SER A 304 -2.53 -7.69 -10.97
N ILE A 305 -1.86 -6.54 -10.81
CA ILE A 305 -1.45 -6.02 -9.51
C ILE A 305 -2.15 -4.69 -9.33
N THR A 306 -3.09 -4.62 -8.39
CA THR A 306 -3.71 -3.38 -7.94
C THR A 306 -3.02 -2.94 -6.67
N SER A 307 -2.50 -1.72 -6.61
CA SER A 307 -1.82 -1.26 -5.40
C SER A 307 -2.63 -0.28 -4.59
N ILE A 308 -2.50 -0.40 -3.28
CA ILE A 308 -3.02 0.56 -2.30
C ILE A 308 -1.82 1.08 -1.53
N GLN A 309 -1.55 2.36 -1.69
CA GLN A 309 -0.36 3.01 -1.19
C GLN A 309 -0.74 4.04 -0.15
N ALA A 310 -0.32 3.82 1.10
CA ALA A 310 -0.44 4.84 2.11
C ALA A 310 0.49 6.00 1.76
N VAL A 311 -0.07 7.20 1.70
CA VAL A 311 0.66 8.41 1.34
C VAL A 311 0.67 9.36 2.54
N TYR A 312 1.86 9.70 3.00
CA TYR A 312 2.05 10.78 3.97
C TYR A 312 2.38 12.07 3.22
N VAL A 313 1.68 13.13 3.55
CA VAL A 313 1.91 14.47 2.98
C VAL A 313 2.58 15.32 4.05
N PRO A 314 3.89 15.66 3.91
CA PRO A 314 4.60 16.48 4.89
C PRO A 314 3.94 17.85 5.05
N ALA A 315 3.64 18.24 6.28
CA ALA A 315 3.02 19.53 6.63
C ALA A 315 1.72 19.84 5.86
N ASP A 316 1.02 18.81 5.37
CA ASP A 316 -0.16 18.93 4.50
C ASP A 316 0.11 19.75 3.21
N ASP A 317 1.39 19.81 2.79
CA ASP A 317 1.81 20.51 1.57
C ASP A 317 1.80 19.56 0.36
N TYR A 318 0.75 19.63 -0.43
CA TYR A 318 0.57 18.86 -1.66
C TYR A 318 1.50 19.33 -2.81
N THR A 319 2.19 20.44 -2.64
CA THR A 319 3.16 20.94 -3.64
C THR A 319 4.58 20.43 -3.42
N ASP A 320 4.82 19.76 -2.30
CA ASP A 320 6.10 19.07 -2.05
C ASP A 320 6.38 18.06 -3.17
N PRO A 321 7.63 17.98 -3.70
CA PRO A 321 7.99 17.12 -4.82
C PRO A 321 7.66 15.64 -4.63
N ALA A 322 7.72 15.11 -3.40
CA ALA A 322 7.47 13.70 -3.15
C ALA A 322 5.98 13.33 -3.32
N PRO A 323 5.02 13.94 -2.62
CA PRO A 323 3.61 13.70 -2.88
C PRO A 323 3.23 14.10 -4.31
N ALA A 324 3.68 15.23 -4.84
CA ALA A 324 3.33 15.66 -6.19
C ALA A 324 3.72 14.63 -7.26
N THR A 325 4.94 14.05 -7.17
CA THR A 325 5.36 12.99 -8.10
C THR A 325 4.56 11.71 -7.89
N THR A 326 4.25 11.35 -6.64
CA THR A 326 3.43 10.17 -6.34
C THR A 326 2.03 10.32 -6.92
N PHE A 327 1.39 11.47 -6.73
CA PHE A 327 0.03 11.76 -7.26
C PHE A 327 -0.07 11.61 -8.77
N ALA A 328 0.99 11.93 -9.50
CA ALA A 328 1.01 11.79 -10.96
C ALA A 328 0.80 10.33 -11.41
N HIS A 329 1.15 9.35 -10.57
CA HIS A 329 0.97 7.92 -10.84
C HIS A 329 -0.36 7.35 -10.34
N LEU A 330 -1.09 8.06 -9.47
CA LEU A 330 -2.31 7.54 -8.86
C LEU A 330 -3.50 7.60 -9.84
N ASP A 331 -4.29 6.54 -9.85
CA ASP A 331 -5.53 6.41 -10.61
C ASP A 331 -6.77 6.71 -9.77
N ALA A 332 -6.68 6.48 -8.47
CA ALA A 332 -7.73 6.80 -7.51
C ALA A 332 -7.13 7.25 -6.17
N THR A 333 -7.91 8.00 -5.40
CA THR A 333 -7.56 8.42 -4.05
C THR A 333 -8.69 8.13 -3.08
N THR A 334 -8.36 7.57 -1.94
CA THR A 334 -9.28 7.33 -0.82
C THR A 334 -8.81 8.13 0.38
N ASN A 335 -9.59 9.12 0.76
CA ASN A 335 -9.31 9.98 1.91
C ASN A 335 -10.11 9.52 3.13
N LEU A 336 -9.41 9.14 4.20
CA LEU A 336 -10.00 8.83 5.49
C LEU A 336 -10.03 10.08 6.36
N GLU A 337 -11.22 10.46 6.84
CA GLU A 337 -11.44 11.70 7.57
C GLU A 337 -11.86 11.43 9.01
N ARG A 338 -11.17 12.08 9.95
CA ARG A 338 -11.43 11.90 11.39
C ARG A 338 -12.85 12.32 11.79
N ARG A 339 -13.37 13.40 11.21
CA ARG A 339 -14.72 13.88 11.51
C ARG A 339 -15.81 12.87 11.17
N ILE A 340 -15.55 12.02 10.16
CA ILE A 340 -16.47 10.94 9.77
C ILE A 340 -16.39 9.80 10.78
N SER A 341 -15.17 9.42 11.22
CA SER A 341 -15.01 8.41 12.26
C SER A 341 -15.58 8.84 13.62
N GLU A 342 -15.49 10.11 13.97
CA GLU A 342 -16.10 10.68 15.17
C GLU A 342 -17.64 10.62 15.16
N LYS A 343 -18.27 10.62 13.96
CA LYS A 343 -19.70 10.36 13.79
C LYS A 343 -20.08 8.87 13.89
N GLY A 344 -19.09 7.98 14.07
CA GLY A 344 -19.28 6.53 14.08
C GLY A 344 -19.53 5.92 12.70
N ILE A 345 -19.23 6.62 11.61
CA ILE A 345 -19.40 6.14 10.24
C ILE A 345 -18.11 5.43 9.81
N PHE A 346 -18.21 4.13 9.52
CA PHE A 346 -17.09 3.29 9.09
C PHE A 346 -17.46 2.51 7.80
N PRO A 347 -16.49 2.41 6.81
CA PRO A 347 -15.19 3.07 6.80
C PRO A 347 -15.32 4.60 6.77
N ALA A 348 -14.37 5.29 7.41
CA ALA A 348 -14.41 6.75 7.53
C ALA A 348 -13.92 7.46 6.25
N VAL A 349 -14.37 6.99 5.09
CA VAL A 349 -13.99 7.53 3.78
C VAL A 349 -14.76 8.81 3.51
N ASP A 350 -14.04 9.88 3.18
CA ASP A 350 -14.67 11.14 2.75
C ASP A 350 -15.21 10.99 1.33
N PRO A 351 -16.55 11.03 1.15
CA PRO A 351 -17.20 10.83 -0.15
C PRO A 351 -17.00 12.00 -1.14
N LEU A 352 -16.59 13.17 -0.65
CA LEU A 352 -16.38 14.36 -1.46
C LEU A 352 -14.90 14.59 -1.81
N ALA A 353 -13.98 14.17 -0.93
CA ALA A 353 -12.56 14.32 -1.15
C ALA A 353 -11.91 13.10 -1.83
N SER A 354 -12.56 11.94 -1.82
CA SER A 354 -12.09 10.74 -2.52
C SER A 354 -12.46 10.81 -4.00
N THR A 355 -11.53 10.38 -4.87
CA THR A 355 -11.68 10.49 -6.33
C THR A 355 -11.21 9.25 -7.06
N SER A 356 -11.73 9.03 -8.26
CA SER A 356 -11.24 7.99 -9.17
C SER A 356 -11.33 8.45 -10.63
N ARG A 357 -10.28 8.15 -11.39
CA ARG A 357 -10.25 8.43 -12.84
C ARG A 357 -11.23 7.58 -13.64
N ILE A 358 -11.57 6.40 -13.11
CA ILE A 358 -12.50 5.49 -13.79
C ILE A 358 -13.97 5.74 -13.46
N LEU A 359 -14.29 6.73 -12.61
CA LEU A 359 -15.67 7.18 -12.43
C LEU A 359 -16.11 8.02 -13.65
N ASP A 360 -16.24 7.34 -14.76
CA ASP A 360 -16.60 7.84 -16.07
C ASP A 360 -17.73 6.97 -16.67
N PRO A 361 -18.75 7.54 -17.34
CA PRO A 361 -19.85 6.77 -17.91
C PRO A 361 -19.42 5.64 -18.84
N GLN A 362 -18.29 5.81 -19.54
CA GLN A 362 -17.77 4.79 -20.47
C GLN A 362 -17.20 3.55 -19.74
N VAL A 363 -16.83 3.69 -18.46
CA VAL A 363 -16.26 2.60 -17.66
C VAL A 363 -17.28 2.02 -16.70
N VAL A 364 -17.90 2.87 -15.87
CA VAL A 364 -18.83 2.41 -14.83
C VAL A 364 -20.28 2.27 -15.35
N GLY A 365 -20.59 2.84 -16.50
CA GLY A 365 -21.95 2.94 -17.05
C GLY A 365 -22.71 4.17 -16.58
N ASP A 366 -23.72 4.59 -17.37
CA ASP A 366 -24.48 5.82 -17.12
C ASP A 366 -25.21 5.82 -15.78
N GLU A 367 -25.83 4.70 -15.39
CA GLU A 367 -26.60 4.61 -14.15
C GLU A 367 -25.72 4.82 -12.93
N HIS A 368 -24.60 4.08 -12.84
CA HIS A 368 -23.66 4.21 -11.73
C HIS A 368 -23.12 5.64 -11.64
N TYR A 369 -22.69 6.20 -12.77
CA TYR A 369 -22.17 7.57 -12.83
C TYR A 369 -23.19 8.60 -12.35
N GLN A 370 -24.44 8.53 -12.81
CA GLN A 370 -25.49 9.45 -12.40
C GLN A 370 -25.82 9.35 -10.91
N VAL A 371 -25.90 8.12 -10.38
CA VAL A 371 -26.12 7.90 -8.94
C VAL A 371 -24.97 8.45 -8.11
N ALA A 372 -23.73 8.18 -8.49
CA ALA A 372 -22.55 8.70 -7.78
C ALA A 372 -22.53 10.23 -7.76
N ARG A 373 -22.79 10.87 -8.90
CA ARG A 373 -22.88 12.35 -9.00
C ARG A 373 -24.06 12.91 -8.21
N GLY A 374 -25.19 12.22 -8.21
CA GLY A 374 -26.36 12.60 -7.39
C GLY A 374 -26.04 12.56 -5.89
N VAL A 375 -25.40 11.50 -5.43
CA VAL A 375 -24.95 11.38 -4.03
C VAL A 375 -23.98 12.50 -3.66
N GLN A 376 -22.97 12.76 -4.50
CA GLN A 376 -22.02 13.84 -4.28
C GLN A 376 -22.70 15.22 -4.21
N ALA A 377 -23.64 15.50 -5.12
CA ALA A 377 -24.38 16.76 -5.14
C ALA A 377 -25.21 16.97 -3.86
N VAL A 378 -25.91 15.93 -3.40
CA VAL A 378 -26.71 16.00 -2.16
C VAL A 378 -25.82 16.22 -0.94
N LEU A 379 -24.70 15.49 -0.84
CA LEU A 379 -23.75 15.63 0.26
C LEU A 379 -23.04 17.01 0.23
N GLN A 380 -22.69 17.51 -0.94
CA GLN A 380 -22.09 18.84 -1.09
C GLN A 380 -23.07 19.93 -0.65
N ARG A 381 -24.34 19.86 -1.10
CA ARG A 381 -25.37 20.79 -0.66
C ARG A 381 -25.60 20.73 0.85
N TYR A 382 -25.61 19.52 1.42
CA TYR A 382 -25.74 19.36 2.87
C TYR A 382 -24.57 20.01 3.62
N LYS A 383 -23.35 19.86 3.13
CA LYS A 383 -22.16 20.49 3.71
C LYS A 383 -22.30 22.03 3.72
N GLU A 384 -22.80 22.63 2.65
CA GLU A 384 -23.06 24.08 2.57
C GLU A 384 -24.15 24.55 3.55
N LEU A 385 -25.15 23.69 3.77
CA LEU A 385 -26.25 24.01 4.70
C LEU A 385 -25.86 23.82 6.18
N GLN A 386 -24.81 23.07 6.50
CA GLN A 386 -24.42 22.81 7.88
C GLN A 386 -24.14 24.08 8.69
N ASP A 387 -23.46 25.06 8.09
CA ASP A 387 -23.19 26.37 8.73
C ASP A 387 -24.47 27.14 9.01
N ILE A 388 -25.42 27.11 8.07
CA ILE A 388 -26.72 27.74 8.21
C ILE A 388 -27.51 27.07 9.32
N ILE A 389 -27.55 25.74 9.34
CA ILE A 389 -28.23 24.94 10.37
C ILE A 389 -27.65 25.21 11.76
N ALA A 390 -26.32 25.33 11.88
CA ALA A 390 -25.65 25.59 13.14
C ALA A 390 -25.98 26.98 13.74
N ILE A 391 -26.22 27.98 12.88
CA ILE A 391 -26.48 29.37 13.30
C ILE A 391 -27.97 29.65 13.46
N LEU A 392 -28.80 29.25 12.49
CA LEU A 392 -30.19 29.62 12.40
C LEU A 392 -31.15 28.48 12.77
N GLY A 393 -30.68 27.23 12.79
CA GLY A 393 -31.54 26.06 13.01
C GLY A 393 -32.16 25.49 11.75
N MET A 394 -32.76 24.32 11.87
CA MET A 394 -33.40 23.60 10.76
C MET A 394 -34.68 24.30 10.25
N ASP A 395 -35.37 25.01 11.14
CA ASP A 395 -36.67 25.58 10.84
C ASP A 395 -36.61 26.71 9.79
N GLU A 396 -35.47 27.38 9.71
CA GLU A 396 -35.22 28.47 8.76
C GLU A 396 -34.91 27.99 7.32
N LEU A 397 -34.69 26.68 7.12
CA LEU A 397 -34.47 26.13 5.78
C LEU A 397 -35.77 26.08 4.96
N SER A 398 -35.65 26.22 3.66
CA SER A 398 -36.73 25.92 2.72
C SER A 398 -37.12 24.44 2.81
N ASP A 399 -38.36 24.12 2.39
CA ASP A 399 -38.83 22.72 2.41
C ASP A 399 -37.99 21.82 1.51
N ASP A 400 -37.50 22.35 0.38
CA ASP A 400 -36.57 21.62 -0.52
C ASP A 400 -35.24 21.35 0.17
N ASP A 401 -34.65 22.32 0.88
CA ASP A 401 -33.43 22.14 1.61
C ASP A 401 -33.60 21.18 2.81
N LYS A 402 -34.74 21.21 3.50
CA LYS A 402 -35.08 20.23 4.55
C LYS A 402 -35.12 18.80 4.00
N LEU A 403 -35.68 18.60 2.82
CA LEU A 403 -35.71 17.31 2.16
C LEU A 403 -34.31 16.84 1.78
N ILE A 404 -33.48 17.74 1.20
CA ILE A 404 -32.09 17.47 0.88
C ILE A 404 -31.31 17.04 2.13
N VAL A 405 -31.46 17.76 3.25
CA VAL A 405 -30.79 17.42 4.52
C VAL A 405 -31.24 16.06 5.02
N ALA A 406 -32.55 15.75 4.97
CA ALA A 406 -33.06 14.45 5.40
C ALA A 406 -32.49 13.31 4.57
N ARG A 407 -32.44 13.44 3.24
CA ARG A 407 -31.83 12.44 2.35
C ARG A 407 -30.32 12.35 2.53
N ALA A 408 -29.61 13.48 2.69
CA ALA A 408 -28.18 13.51 2.94
C ALA A 408 -27.79 12.75 4.20
N ARG A 409 -28.52 12.89 5.28
CA ARG A 409 -28.30 12.15 6.53
C ARG A 409 -28.50 10.65 6.34
N LYS A 410 -29.52 10.23 5.61
CA LYS A 410 -29.74 8.82 5.24
C LYS A 410 -28.58 8.29 4.39
N ILE A 411 -28.11 9.07 3.40
CA ILE A 411 -26.96 8.74 2.57
C ILE A 411 -25.70 8.60 3.44
N GLU A 412 -25.38 9.56 4.33
CA GLU A 412 -24.24 9.45 5.23
C GLU A 412 -24.29 8.17 6.06
N ARG A 413 -25.47 7.83 6.60
CA ARG A 413 -25.65 6.57 7.37
C ARG A 413 -25.51 5.33 6.49
N PHE A 414 -26.06 5.37 5.28
CA PHE A 414 -25.99 4.23 4.36
C PHE A 414 -24.61 4.00 3.76
N LEU A 415 -23.73 5.02 3.75
CA LEU A 415 -22.31 4.86 3.43
C LEU A 415 -21.58 4.01 4.45
N SER A 416 -22.07 3.92 5.71
CA SER A 416 -21.50 3.02 6.72
C SER A 416 -21.79 1.56 6.37
N GLN A 417 -20.86 0.67 6.73
CA GLN A 417 -20.95 -0.74 6.44
C GLN A 417 -20.25 -1.57 7.51
N PRO A 418 -20.86 -2.68 8.00
CA PRO A 418 -20.15 -3.59 8.89
C PRO A 418 -19.05 -4.32 8.12
N MET A 419 -17.88 -4.42 8.72
CA MET A 419 -16.69 -5.05 8.14
C MET A 419 -16.42 -6.39 8.80
N PHE A 420 -16.01 -7.40 8.02
CA PHE A 420 -15.68 -8.74 8.51
C PHE A 420 -14.57 -8.72 9.56
N VAL A 421 -13.51 -7.96 9.29
CA VAL A 421 -12.36 -7.87 10.20
C VAL A 421 -12.66 -7.13 11.51
N ALA A 422 -13.77 -6.39 11.55
CA ALA A 422 -14.21 -5.67 12.76
C ALA A 422 -15.31 -6.42 13.53
N GLU A 423 -15.77 -7.58 13.06
CA GLU A 423 -16.87 -8.33 13.64
C GLU A 423 -16.65 -8.66 15.12
N GLN A 424 -15.43 -9.08 15.47
CA GLN A 424 -15.08 -9.40 16.86
C GLN A 424 -15.17 -8.21 17.83
N PHE A 425 -15.05 -6.97 17.32
CA PHE A 425 -15.13 -5.74 18.13
C PHE A 425 -16.53 -5.15 18.15
N THR A 426 -17.27 -5.26 17.05
CA THR A 426 -18.59 -4.64 16.89
C THR A 426 -19.74 -5.58 17.25
N GLY A 427 -19.50 -6.90 17.22
CA GLY A 427 -20.54 -7.93 17.37
C GLY A 427 -21.54 -7.96 16.19
N THR A 428 -21.24 -7.25 15.10
CA THR A 428 -22.09 -7.21 13.91
C THR A 428 -21.39 -7.96 12.77
N PRO A 429 -22.07 -8.95 12.15
CA PRO A 429 -21.49 -9.69 11.03
C PRO A 429 -21.11 -8.78 9.87
N GLY A 430 -19.91 -8.98 9.32
CA GLY A 430 -19.42 -8.25 8.16
C GLY A 430 -20.31 -8.45 6.93
N LYS A 431 -20.25 -7.53 5.98
CA LYS A 431 -21.04 -7.53 4.75
C LYS A 431 -20.18 -7.15 3.55
N TYR A 432 -20.17 -8.03 2.56
CA TYR A 432 -19.72 -7.70 1.21
C TYR A 432 -20.93 -7.18 0.42
N VAL A 433 -20.86 -6.00 -0.16
CA VAL A 433 -21.97 -5.40 -0.90
C VAL A 433 -21.59 -5.24 -2.37
N PRO A 434 -22.17 -6.01 -3.28
CA PRO A 434 -21.91 -5.88 -4.70
C PRO A 434 -22.22 -4.48 -5.23
N ILE A 435 -21.45 -4.01 -6.22
CA ILE A 435 -21.63 -2.67 -6.83
C ILE A 435 -23.08 -2.43 -7.25
N ARG A 436 -23.72 -3.43 -7.86
CA ARG A 436 -25.11 -3.33 -8.33
C ARG A 436 -26.08 -3.02 -7.19
N GLU A 437 -25.89 -3.65 -6.04
CA GLU A 437 -26.71 -3.41 -4.85
C GLU A 437 -26.43 -2.04 -4.24
N SER A 438 -25.17 -1.62 -4.25
CA SER A 438 -24.79 -0.26 -3.83
C SER A 438 -25.45 0.80 -4.71
N VAL A 439 -25.32 0.69 -6.02
CA VAL A 439 -25.93 1.64 -6.99
C VAL A 439 -27.47 1.67 -6.83
N ARG A 440 -28.11 0.50 -6.75
CA ARG A 440 -29.56 0.39 -6.52
C ARG A 440 -30.00 1.09 -5.25
N GLY A 441 -29.32 0.82 -4.13
CA GLY A 441 -29.72 1.36 -2.84
C GLY A 441 -29.59 2.88 -2.78
N PHE A 442 -28.49 3.44 -3.26
CA PHE A 442 -28.32 4.89 -3.30
C PHE A 442 -29.27 5.56 -4.29
N LYS A 443 -29.56 4.93 -5.43
CA LYS A 443 -30.57 5.43 -6.37
C LYS A 443 -31.95 5.54 -5.72
N GLU A 444 -32.40 4.50 -5.02
CA GLU A 444 -33.69 4.50 -4.34
C GLU A 444 -33.80 5.60 -3.26
N ILE A 445 -32.68 5.88 -2.55
CA ILE A 445 -32.65 6.99 -1.58
C ILE A 445 -32.74 8.35 -2.30
N LEU A 446 -32.00 8.54 -3.40
CA LEU A 446 -32.03 9.78 -4.19
C LEU A 446 -33.41 10.02 -4.79
N GLU A 447 -34.10 8.98 -5.26
CA GLU A 447 -35.48 9.05 -5.82
C GLU A 447 -36.53 9.26 -4.72
N GLY A 448 -36.17 9.19 -3.43
CA GLY A 448 -37.07 9.42 -2.31
C GLY A 448 -38.00 8.26 -1.97
N ARG A 449 -37.69 7.04 -2.47
CA ARG A 449 -38.52 5.84 -2.19
C ARG A 449 -38.55 5.46 -0.71
N HIS A 450 -37.62 5.96 0.07
CA HIS A 450 -37.43 5.65 1.48
C HIS A 450 -37.45 6.89 2.37
N ASP A 451 -38.11 7.99 1.92
CA ASP A 451 -38.18 9.24 2.66
C ASP A 451 -38.96 9.10 4.00
N ASP A 452 -39.87 8.13 4.09
CA ASP A 452 -40.65 7.77 5.27
C ASP A 452 -39.88 6.97 6.33
N LEU A 453 -38.75 6.35 5.97
CA LEU A 453 -37.99 5.51 6.91
C LEU A 453 -37.12 6.36 7.85
N PRO A 454 -36.92 5.91 9.12
CA PRO A 454 -36.05 6.61 10.06
C PRO A 454 -34.57 6.53 9.63
N GLU A 455 -33.82 7.59 9.86
CA GLU A 455 -32.40 7.73 9.52
C GLU A 455 -31.54 6.57 10.03
N MET A 456 -31.82 6.08 11.25
CA MET A 456 -31.05 5.00 11.90
C MET A 456 -31.23 3.64 11.24
N ALA A 457 -32.23 3.46 10.40
CA ALA A 457 -32.41 2.23 9.64
C ALA A 457 -31.28 2.01 8.63
N PHE A 458 -30.68 3.10 8.11
CA PHE A 458 -29.62 3.06 7.12
C PHE A 458 -28.20 2.88 7.72
N TYR A 459 -28.09 2.91 9.04
CA TYR A 459 -26.80 2.83 9.72
C TYR A 459 -26.29 1.40 9.86
N MET A 460 -25.05 1.15 9.43
CA MET A 460 -24.37 -0.16 9.54
C MET A 460 -25.21 -1.31 8.98
N VAL A 461 -25.61 -1.19 7.72
CA VAL A 461 -26.32 -2.21 6.95
C VAL A 461 -25.58 -2.47 5.64
N GLY A 462 -25.81 -3.64 5.04
CA GLY A 462 -25.27 -3.97 3.72
C GLY A 462 -26.14 -3.38 2.60
N SER A 463 -27.23 -4.06 2.26
CA SER A 463 -28.14 -3.66 1.18
C SER A 463 -29.24 -2.71 1.66
N ILE A 464 -29.95 -2.10 0.69
CA ILE A 464 -31.12 -1.27 0.97
C ILE A 464 -32.26 -2.08 1.59
N ASP A 465 -32.40 -3.35 1.20
CA ASP A 465 -33.43 -4.25 1.74
C ASP A 465 -33.22 -4.49 3.24
N GLU A 466 -31.95 -4.58 3.70
CA GLU A 466 -31.63 -4.68 5.12
C GLU A 466 -32.05 -3.40 5.88
N ALA A 467 -31.89 -2.23 5.26
CA ALA A 467 -32.37 -0.98 5.86
C ALA A 467 -33.89 -0.97 6.03
N VAL A 468 -34.62 -1.46 5.03
CA VAL A 468 -36.09 -1.57 5.07
C VAL A 468 -36.52 -2.55 6.17
N GLU A 469 -35.85 -3.71 6.28
CA GLU A 469 -36.16 -4.67 7.35
C GLU A 469 -35.83 -4.11 8.75
N LYS A 470 -34.69 -3.44 8.89
CA LYS A 470 -34.29 -2.80 10.15
C LYS A 470 -35.25 -1.71 10.58
N ALA A 471 -35.82 -0.96 9.63
CA ALA A 471 -36.82 0.08 9.92
C ALA A 471 -38.09 -0.49 10.60
N LYS A 472 -38.42 -1.76 10.36
CA LYS A 472 -39.60 -2.41 11.00
C LYS A 472 -39.36 -2.72 12.48
N THR A 473 -38.13 -2.68 12.93
CA THR A 473 -37.71 -3.01 14.31
C THR A 473 -37.35 -1.77 15.14
N LEU A 474 -37.29 -0.60 14.51
CA LEU A 474 -37.05 0.70 15.13
C LEU A 474 -38.36 1.42 15.46
#